data_a36f36c0cb6d91c8f6a55009b35908b5
#
_entry.id   a36f36c0cb6d91c8f6a55009b35908b5
#
_cell.length_a   1.000
_cell.length_b   1.000
_cell.length_c   1.000
_cell.angle_alpha   90.00
_cell.angle_beta   90.00
_cell.angle_gamma   90.00
#
_symmetry.space_group_name_H-M   'P 1'
#
loop_
_entity.id
_entity.type
_entity.pdbx_description
1 polymer ?
#
loop_
_entity_poly.entity_id
_entity_poly.type
_entity_poly.pdbx_seq_one_letter_code
_entity_poly.pdbx_strand_id
1 'polypeptide(L)'
;MFNNASHFNINNGQFTTISGDQINNYVVDPLQVIGQELKDVDTREKILGLLLDWTRGASHSDRIFWLYGPAGAGKSAISQTIAESCQKENILVSSFFFSRADPNRNNPKYIFISIAYGLVRFIPGLRKPIGEAIRDHPGLLQAGLEDQFRELILEPCPRYLQRNLPHRVIIIDGLDECDGSHVQQRILSILVAALPLEIPLRFLVCSRPEPSIREVFNTDHFRPYLRRVVLDGTFNPSRDIQVFLVAKFRQIRNNPRNHHIHFPVLWPAPGIIDELVQKASGQFIYAATVIKFIDSDYSDPCEQLKIILCPGPYSDLGLGSPFHDPDVLYLQILSTNPLRSKVREVIRALSAIPYSLNRLHPTPQCIEALLILKEGEVISTLRGMHSILDISGPNDDIRNFHASFDDFLRDPTRSGYFFVGDDRTQHSSLACWYLHAIDHYFEVSQEDEKTSSVAHYDIYRTAWETWGSQCSASNLNDEVLNAVRNAKLAKTVGLYITDYLHNPTVPWETSGTMTCGALKYLYSFCKPRPYYNAYNRRILKHGST
;
A
#
# COMPACT_ATOMS: atom_id res chain seq x y z
N MET A 1 3.34 27.06 16.52
CA MET A 1 3.32 26.23 15.31
C MET A 1 1.91 25.98 14.77
N PHE A 2 0.89 25.99 15.60
CA PHE A 2 -0.49 25.67 15.19
C PHE A 2 -1.41 26.88 14.92
N ASN A 3 -0.91 28.10 15.03
CA ASN A 3 -1.78 29.28 15.09
C ASN A 3 -2.36 29.76 13.75
N ASN A 4 -1.89 29.29 12.60
CA ASN A 4 -2.45 29.69 11.28
C ASN A 4 -2.39 28.59 10.23
N ALA A 5 -2.14 27.35 10.60
CA ALA A 5 -2.06 26.27 9.63
C ALA A 5 -3.45 25.70 9.38
N SER A 6 -3.94 25.78 8.17
CA SER A 6 -5.18 25.14 7.74
C SER A 6 -5.01 23.64 7.50
N HIS A 7 -3.79 23.16 7.19
CA HIS A 7 -3.47 21.76 6.90
C HIS A 7 -2.04 21.41 7.29
N PHE A 8 -1.77 20.14 7.65
CA PHE A 8 -0.43 19.61 7.91
C PHE A 8 -0.16 18.42 7.00
N ASN A 9 1.08 18.34 6.51
CA ASN A 9 1.66 17.11 6.02
C ASN A 9 2.84 16.72 6.91
N ILE A 10 2.96 15.45 7.26
CA ILE A 10 4.06 14.91 8.03
C ILE A 10 4.94 14.13 7.07
N ASN A 11 6.02 14.75 6.60
CA ASN A 11 7.06 14.07 5.84
C ASN A 11 8.31 13.95 6.72
N ASN A 12 8.80 12.74 6.92
CA ASN A 12 10.04 12.43 7.66
C ASN A 12 10.16 13.13 9.03
N GLY A 13 9.04 13.24 9.77
CA GLY A 13 9.03 13.91 11.08
C GLY A 13 9.07 15.43 11.05
N GLN A 14 9.00 16.06 9.89
CA GLN A 14 8.84 17.51 9.73
C GLN A 14 7.40 17.88 9.45
N PHE A 15 6.89 18.89 10.15
CA PHE A 15 5.58 19.45 9.90
C PHE A 15 5.70 20.51 8.81
N THR A 16 5.09 20.27 7.65
CA THR A 16 4.93 21.28 6.61
C THR A 16 3.50 21.79 6.57
N THR A 17 3.35 23.09 6.42
CA THR A 17 2.03 23.71 6.23
C THR A 17 1.62 23.53 4.78
N ILE A 18 0.51 22.84 4.53
CA ILE A 18 -0.05 22.72 3.19
C ILE A 18 -1.30 23.61 3.15
N SER A 19 -1.31 24.56 2.25
CA SER A 19 -2.49 25.39 1.98
C SER A 19 -3.40 24.68 0.98
N GLY A 20 -4.64 24.43 1.37
CA GLY A 20 -5.70 23.94 0.48
C GLY A 20 -5.67 22.42 0.24
N ASP A 21 -6.78 21.88 -0.03
CA ASP A 21 -7.29 20.63 -0.63
C ASP A 21 -6.44 19.34 -0.77
N GLN A 22 -5.19 19.27 -0.30
CA GLN A 22 -4.35 18.07 -0.42
C GLN A 22 -4.71 16.92 0.53
N ILE A 23 -5.64 17.12 1.46
CA ILE A 23 -6.22 15.98 2.22
C ILE A 23 -7.14 15.12 1.33
N ASN A 24 -7.54 15.63 0.17
CA ASN A 24 -8.41 14.93 -0.79
C ASN A 24 -7.68 14.28 -1.98
N ASN A 25 -6.36 14.37 -2.06
CA ASN A 25 -5.59 13.55 -2.99
C ASN A 25 -5.30 12.16 -2.41
N TYR A 26 -6.35 11.53 -1.88
CA TYR A 26 -6.35 10.09 -1.82
C TYR A 26 -6.34 9.58 -3.27
N VAL A 27 -5.38 8.74 -3.62
CA VAL A 27 -5.58 7.80 -4.73
C VAL A 27 -6.95 7.20 -4.47
N VAL A 28 -7.90 7.56 -5.32
CA VAL A 28 -9.28 7.13 -5.13
C VAL A 28 -9.27 5.64 -5.35
N ASP A 29 -9.23 4.87 -4.25
CA ASP A 29 -9.47 3.43 -4.30
C ASP A 29 -10.75 3.24 -5.15
N PRO A 30 -10.75 2.37 -6.18
CA PRO A 30 -11.96 2.08 -6.94
C PRO A 30 -13.16 1.80 -6.05
N LEU A 31 -12.94 1.25 -4.85
CA LEU A 31 -13.96 1.03 -3.83
C LEU A 31 -14.45 2.34 -3.18
N GLN A 32 -13.67 3.43 -3.21
CA GLN A 32 -14.12 4.74 -2.75
C GLN A 32 -15.11 5.40 -3.73
N VAL A 33 -14.88 5.24 -5.05
CA VAL A 33 -15.85 5.65 -6.09
C VAL A 33 -17.15 4.88 -5.95
N ILE A 34 -17.07 3.58 -5.66
CA ILE A 34 -18.21 2.72 -5.36
C ILE A 34 -19.01 3.27 -4.17
N GLY A 35 -18.35 3.77 -3.13
CA GLY A 35 -19.00 4.32 -1.93
C GLY A 35 -19.92 5.52 -2.21
N GLN A 36 -19.60 6.35 -3.21
CA GLN A 36 -20.46 7.48 -3.59
C GLN A 36 -21.69 7.05 -4.39
N GLU A 37 -21.60 6.02 -5.20
CA GLU A 37 -22.69 5.54 -6.07
C GLU A 37 -23.58 4.49 -5.40
N LEU A 38 -23.09 3.84 -4.32
CA LEU A 38 -23.88 2.87 -3.55
C LEU A 38 -24.86 3.50 -2.53
N LYS A 39 -24.99 4.82 -2.52
CA LYS A 39 -25.96 5.51 -1.65
C LYS A 39 -27.43 5.14 -1.93
N ASP A 40 -27.69 4.53 -3.07
CA ASP A 40 -29.07 4.23 -3.55
C ASP A 40 -29.41 2.73 -3.50
N VAL A 41 -28.72 1.90 -2.69
CA VAL A 41 -28.92 0.44 -2.71
C VAL A 41 -29.40 -0.13 -1.39
N ASP A 42 -30.58 -0.76 -1.40
CA ASP A 42 -31.37 -1.27 -0.26
C ASP A 42 -30.63 -2.14 0.79
N THR A 43 -29.61 -2.88 0.40
CA THR A 43 -28.97 -3.87 1.31
C THR A 43 -27.80 -3.33 2.09
N ARG A 44 -26.99 -2.44 1.49
CA ARG A 44 -26.00 -1.67 2.24
C ARG A 44 -26.66 -0.63 3.14
N GLU A 45 -27.87 -0.18 2.82
CA GLU A 45 -28.67 0.67 3.72
C GLU A 45 -28.80 0.07 5.12
N LYS A 46 -28.98 -1.26 5.23
CA LYS A 46 -29.05 -1.92 6.55
C LYS A 46 -27.74 -1.79 7.33
N ILE A 47 -26.59 -2.04 6.69
CA ILE A 47 -25.28 -1.91 7.37
C ILE A 47 -24.97 -0.45 7.66
N LEU A 48 -25.22 0.44 6.69
CA LEU A 48 -25.06 1.88 6.88
C LEU A 48 -26.00 2.38 7.97
N GLY A 49 -27.27 1.94 7.98
CA GLY A 49 -28.22 2.24 9.04
C GLY A 49 -27.73 1.80 10.42
N LEU A 50 -27.27 0.54 10.54
CA LEU A 50 -26.70 0.01 11.79
C LEU A 50 -25.47 0.81 12.27
N LEU A 51 -24.60 1.20 11.35
CA LEU A 51 -23.42 1.99 11.65
C LEU A 51 -23.77 3.42 12.01
N LEU A 52 -24.67 4.07 11.28
CA LEU A 52 -25.14 5.42 11.59
C LEU A 52 -25.87 5.48 12.93
N ASP A 53 -26.72 4.52 13.24
CA ASP A 53 -27.36 4.43 14.55
C ASP A 53 -26.33 4.25 15.68
N TRP A 54 -25.32 3.42 15.43
CA TRP A 54 -24.22 3.25 16.37
C TRP A 54 -23.40 4.54 16.54
N THR A 55 -23.08 5.27 15.47
CA THR A 55 -22.33 6.55 15.55
C THR A 55 -23.09 7.60 16.33
N ARG A 56 -24.42 7.61 16.26
CA ARG A 56 -25.32 8.53 16.98
C ARG A 56 -25.58 8.15 18.43
N GLY A 57 -25.07 7.01 18.87
CA GLY A 57 -25.14 6.60 20.27
C GLY A 57 -26.34 5.76 20.67
N ALA A 58 -26.97 5.04 19.73
CA ALA A 58 -28.07 4.14 19.99
C ALA A 58 -27.76 3.04 21.04
N SER A 59 -26.51 2.69 21.23
CA SER A 59 -26.02 1.84 22.32
C SER A 59 -24.94 2.57 23.10
N HIS A 60 -25.10 2.68 24.42
CA HIS A 60 -24.08 3.34 25.27
C HIS A 60 -22.89 2.45 25.60
N SER A 61 -23.05 1.12 25.57
CA SER A 61 -22.00 0.16 25.89
C SER A 61 -21.00 -0.07 24.75
N ASP A 62 -21.49 -0.10 23.50
CA ASP A 62 -20.68 -0.49 22.35
C ASP A 62 -19.82 0.68 21.85
N ARG A 63 -18.58 0.74 22.28
CA ARG A 63 -17.66 1.83 21.95
C ARG A 63 -16.72 1.49 20.82
N ILE A 64 -16.58 0.21 20.50
CA ILE A 64 -15.86 -0.29 19.33
C ILE A 64 -16.83 -1.04 18.44
N PHE A 65 -16.82 -0.71 17.17
CA PHE A 65 -17.51 -1.44 16.13
C PHE A 65 -16.47 -2.10 15.22
N TRP A 66 -16.48 -3.42 15.14
CA TRP A 66 -15.61 -4.15 14.23
C TRP A 66 -16.41 -4.63 13.02
N LEU A 67 -16.17 -3.98 11.86
CA LEU A 67 -16.69 -4.37 10.56
C LEU A 67 -15.64 -5.24 9.85
N TYR A 68 -15.92 -6.52 9.67
CA TYR A 68 -14.97 -7.43 9.09
C TYR A 68 -15.55 -8.28 7.97
N GLY A 69 -14.68 -8.78 7.11
CA GLY A 69 -15.07 -9.61 5.97
C GLY A 69 -13.90 -9.85 5.01
N PRO A 70 -14.09 -10.68 3.99
CA PRO A 70 -13.03 -11.02 3.05
C PRO A 70 -12.51 -9.79 2.27
N ALA A 71 -11.41 -10.00 1.54
CA ALA A 71 -10.91 -9.02 0.59
C ALA A 71 -12.01 -8.68 -0.43
N GLY A 72 -12.10 -7.41 -0.86
CA GLY A 72 -13.07 -7.00 -1.88
C GLY A 72 -14.54 -6.94 -1.45
N ALA A 73 -14.87 -7.21 -0.17
CA ALA A 73 -16.24 -7.13 0.35
C ALA A 73 -16.79 -5.70 0.46
N GLY A 74 -15.96 -4.67 0.23
CA GLY A 74 -16.37 -3.26 0.24
C GLY A 74 -16.34 -2.60 1.61
N LYS A 75 -15.54 -3.09 2.55
CA LYS A 75 -15.34 -2.49 3.89
C LYS A 75 -14.94 -1.02 3.80
N SER A 76 -13.92 -0.71 2.99
CA SER A 76 -13.41 0.65 2.84
C SER A 76 -14.42 1.60 2.21
N ALA A 77 -15.25 1.13 1.27
CA ALA A 77 -16.34 1.92 0.71
C ALA A 77 -17.41 2.28 1.77
N ILE A 78 -17.74 1.33 2.64
CA ILE A 78 -18.65 1.58 3.78
C ILE A 78 -18.00 2.55 4.75
N SER A 79 -16.72 2.35 5.12
CA SER A 79 -15.97 3.23 6.02
C SER A 79 -15.95 4.67 5.52
N GLN A 80 -15.70 4.85 4.22
CA GLN A 80 -15.71 6.17 3.58
C GLN A 80 -17.08 6.82 3.63
N THR A 81 -18.15 6.08 3.31
CA THR A 81 -19.52 6.59 3.38
C THR A 81 -19.90 7.02 4.80
N ILE A 82 -19.49 6.25 5.81
CA ILE A 82 -19.70 6.59 7.22
C ILE A 82 -18.86 7.80 7.62
N ALA A 83 -17.61 7.91 7.15
CA ALA A 83 -16.76 9.08 7.40
C ALA A 83 -17.41 10.36 6.87
N GLU A 84 -17.88 10.35 5.62
CA GLU A 84 -18.58 11.49 5.00
C GLU A 84 -19.86 11.85 5.75
N SER A 85 -20.64 10.87 6.19
CA SER A 85 -21.86 11.09 6.95
C SER A 85 -21.56 11.68 8.32
N CYS A 86 -20.58 11.12 9.05
CA CYS A 86 -20.12 11.64 10.34
C CYS A 86 -19.52 13.05 10.22
N GLN A 87 -18.86 13.35 9.10
CA GLN A 87 -18.35 14.69 8.83
C GLN A 87 -19.48 15.70 8.63
N LYS A 88 -20.53 15.35 7.87
CA LYS A 88 -21.71 16.19 7.69
C LYS A 88 -22.46 16.45 9.00
N GLU A 89 -22.52 15.44 9.88
CA GLU A 89 -23.13 15.55 11.21
C GLU A 89 -22.19 16.20 12.24
N ASN A 90 -20.96 16.57 11.85
CA ASN A 90 -19.95 17.16 12.71
C ASN A 90 -19.64 16.30 13.95
N ILE A 91 -19.54 15.00 13.77
CA ILE A 91 -19.16 14.02 14.81
C ILE A 91 -17.86 13.25 14.48
N LEU A 92 -17.34 13.35 13.25
CA LEU A 92 -16.09 12.72 12.84
C LEU A 92 -14.90 13.51 13.42
N VAL A 93 -14.10 12.86 14.25
CA VAL A 93 -12.84 13.43 14.76
C VAL A 93 -11.71 13.18 13.78
N SER A 94 -11.54 11.93 13.37
CA SER A 94 -10.46 11.51 12.49
C SER A 94 -10.85 10.24 11.76
N SER A 95 -10.27 10.05 10.58
CA SER A 95 -10.27 8.79 9.87
C SER A 95 -8.86 8.44 9.43
N PHE A 96 -8.44 7.20 9.62
CA PHE A 96 -7.17 6.67 9.17
C PHE A 96 -7.41 5.43 8.32
N PHE A 97 -7.00 5.49 7.06
CA PHE A 97 -7.14 4.40 6.10
C PHE A 97 -5.76 3.80 5.84
N PHE A 98 -5.52 2.63 6.43
CA PHE A 98 -4.30 1.88 6.13
C PHE A 98 -4.27 1.48 4.65
N SER A 99 -3.08 1.43 4.08
CA SER A 99 -2.87 0.94 2.72
C SER A 99 -1.48 0.34 2.62
N ARG A 100 -1.41 -0.94 2.32
CA ARG A 100 -0.15 -1.70 2.19
C ARG A 100 0.77 -1.11 1.13
N ALA A 101 0.19 -0.54 0.08
CA ALA A 101 0.90 0.08 -1.03
C ALA A 101 1.39 1.52 -0.76
N ASP A 102 1.11 2.11 0.41
CA ASP A 102 1.49 3.48 0.73
C ASP A 102 2.33 3.51 2.02
N PRO A 103 3.63 3.85 1.96
CA PRO A 103 4.54 3.87 3.11
C PRO A 103 4.11 4.79 4.24
N ASN A 104 3.33 5.83 3.94
CA ASN A 104 2.79 6.74 4.93
C ASN A 104 1.52 6.18 5.59
N ARG A 105 0.84 5.26 4.91
CA ARG A 105 -0.42 4.66 5.36
C ARG A 105 -0.31 3.21 5.81
N ASN A 106 0.80 2.51 5.55
CA ASN A 106 1.08 1.20 6.15
C ASN A 106 1.83 1.33 7.49
N ASN A 107 2.45 2.48 7.74
CA ASN A 107 3.28 2.73 8.91
C ASN A 107 2.41 3.07 10.14
N PRO A 108 2.45 2.26 11.19
CA PRO A 108 1.64 2.46 12.40
C PRO A 108 1.96 3.74 13.17
N LYS A 109 3.16 4.31 12.99
CA LYS A 109 3.60 5.51 13.71
C LYS A 109 2.70 6.72 13.49
N TYR A 110 1.93 6.76 12.40
CA TYR A 110 1.11 7.92 12.05
C TYR A 110 -0.31 7.85 12.56
N ILE A 111 -0.81 6.69 13.04
CA ILE A 111 -2.22 6.54 13.43
C ILE A 111 -2.60 7.48 14.58
N PHE A 112 -1.87 7.45 15.69
CA PHE A 112 -2.24 8.24 16.88
C PHE A 112 -1.91 9.72 16.70
N ILE A 113 -0.89 10.05 15.91
CA ILE A 113 -0.59 11.43 15.52
C ILE A 113 -1.73 12.00 14.67
N SER A 114 -2.25 11.24 13.72
CA SER A 114 -3.38 11.64 12.88
C SER A 114 -4.66 11.83 13.70
N ILE A 115 -4.91 10.94 14.66
CA ILE A 115 -6.04 11.05 15.59
C ILE A 115 -5.90 12.30 16.46
N ALA A 116 -4.73 12.55 17.05
CA ALA A 116 -4.47 13.74 17.84
C ALA A 116 -4.65 15.03 17.04
N TYR A 117 -4.20 15.04 15.78
CA TYR A 117 -4.42 16.16 14.87
C TYR A 117 -5.92 16.40 14.61
N GLY A 118 -6.68 15.33 14.36
CA GLY A 118 -8.15 15.41 14.23
C GLY A 118 -8.81 15.98 15.49
N LEU A 119 -8.38 15.54 16.67
CA LEU A 119 -8.86 16.06 17.96
C LEU A 119 -8.59 17.56 18.13
N VAL A 120 -7.38 18.02 17.80
CA VAL A 120 -7.00 19.44 17.86
C VAL A 120 -7.84 20.30 16.91
N ARG A 121 -8.16 19.79 15.72
CA ARG A 121 -9.04 20.49 14.77
C ARG A 121 -10.47 20.54 15.25
N PHE A 122 -10.95 19.44 15.78
CA PHE A 122 -12.34 19.28 16.20
C PHE A 122 -12.63 19.97 17.53
N ILE A 123 -11.70 19.93 18.48
CA ILE A 123 -11.83 20.48 19.84
C ILE A 123 -10.71 21.52 20.05
N PRO A 124 -10.98 22.81 19.79
CA PRO A 124 -9.95 23.86 19.90
C PRO A 124 -9.25 23.91 21.26
N GLY A 125 -9.94 23.53 22.35
CA GLY A 125 -9.38 23.48 23.71
C GLY A 125 -8.21 22.50 23.86
N LEU A 126 -8.11 21.47 23.01
CA LEU A 126 -7.02 20.49 23.03
C LEU A 126 -5.73 21.00 22.39
N ARG A 127 -5.76 22.13 21.67
CA ARG A 127 -4.54 22.69 21.02
C ARG A 127 -3.43 22.98 22.02
N LYS A 128 -3.80 23.57 23.17
CA LYS A 128 -2.80 23.96 24.18
C LYS A 128 -2.19 22.73 24.84
N PRO A 129 -2.95 21.80 25.45
CA PRO A 129 -2.36 20.66 26.14
C PRO A 129 -1.57 19.72 25.21
N ILE A 130 -2.08 19.43 24.00
CA ILE A 130 -1.35 18.60 23.03
C ILE A 130 -0.09 19.31 22.53
N GLY A 131 -0.16 20.64 22.29
CA GLY A 131 1.00 21.44 21.90
C GLY A 131 2.05 21.57 23.02
N GLU A 132 1.66 21.56 24.29
CA GLU A 132 2.55 21.50 25.45
C GLU A 132 3.22 20.12 25.54
N ALA A 133 2.49 19.02 25.44
CA ALA A 133 3.04 17.68 25.45
C ALA A 133 4.12 17.47 24.36
N ILE A 134 3.87 17.95 23.12
CA ILE A 134 4.86 17.87 22.03
C ILE A 134 6.09 18.75 22.31
N ARG A 135 5.90 19.91 22.95
CA ARG A 135 6.99 20.83 23.25
C ARG A 135 7.86 20.33 24.38
N ASP A 136 7.23 19.75 25.41
CA ASP A 136 7.91 19.24 26.60
C ASP A 136 8.64 17.91 26.28
N HIS A 137 8.12 17.13 25.34
CA HIS A 137 8.71 15.88 24.85
C HIS A 137 8.92 15.92 23.32
N PRO A 138 9.99 16.58 22.80
CA PRO A 138 10.20 16.73 21.34
C PRO A 138 10.30 15.40 20.58
N GLY A 139 10.68 14.30 21.26
CA GLY A 139 10.74 12.95 20.71
C GLY A 139 9.40 12.22 20.65
N LEU A 140 8.30 12.81 21.18
CA LEU A 140 7.01 12.14 21.32
C LEU A 140 6.44 11.66 19.96
N LEU A 141 6.66 12.41 18.89
CA LEU A 141 6.19 12.02 17.56
C LEU A 141 6.92 10.81 16.96
N GLN A 142 8.09 10.47 17.49
CA GLN A 142 8.87 9.28 17.15
C GLN A 142 8.80 8.19 18.25
N ALA A 143 8.10 8.47 19.34
CA ALA A 143 7.95 7.54 20.47
C ALA A 143 7.09 6.31 20.11
N GLY A 144 7.03 5.35 21.03
CA GLY A 144 6.19 4.17 20.90
C GLY A 144 4.70 4.52 20.83
N LEU A 145 3.90 3.60 20.25
CA LEU A 145 2.47 3.81 20.06
C LEU A 145 1.73 4.09 21.37
N GLU A 146 2.15 3.42 22.45
CA GLU A 146 1.57 3.57 23.79
C GLU A 146 1.78 4.98 24.33
N ASP A 147 2.99 5.52 24.18
CA ASP A 147 3.33 6.87 24.64
C ASP A 147 2.63 7.93 23.81
N GLN A 148 2.61 7.76 22.48
CA GLN A 148 1.85 8.65 21.60
C GLN A 148 0.37 8.68 21.99
N PHE A 149 -0.25 7.53 22.19
CA PHE A 149 -1.66 7.45 22.57
C PHE A 149 -1.92 8.06 23.92
N ARG A 150 -1.07 7.73 24.91
CA ARG A 150 -1.20 8.25 26.28
C ARG A 150 -1.10 9.77 26.34
N GLU A 151 -0.02 10.33 25.79
CA GLU A 151 0.29 11.76 25.97
C GLU A 151 -0.46 12.66 24.99
N LEU A 152 -0.78 12.18 23.77
CA LEU A 152 -1.49 12.99 22.78
C LEU A 152 -3.02 12.86 22.85
N ILE A 153 -3.54 11.76 23.41
CA ILE A 153 -4.99 11.47 23.36
C ILE A 153 -5.53 11.26 24.78
N LEU A 154 -4.95 10.30 25.50
CA LEU A 154 -5.55 9.82 26.74
C LEU A 154 -5.50 10.87 27.88
N GLU A 155 -4.37 11.50 28.09
CA GLU A 155 -4.18 12.50 29.16
C GLU A 155 -4.88 13.84 28.86
N PRO A 156 -4.85 14.36 27.60
CA PRO A 156 -5.52 15.61 27.29
C PRO A 156 -7.05 15.50 27.27
N CYS A 157 -7.62 14.39 26.75
CA CYS A 157 -9.04 14.28 26.46
C CYS A 157 -10.00 14.41 27.65
N PRO A 158 -9.77 13.77 28.83
CA PRO A 158 -10.71 13.81 29.95
C PRO A 158 -11.01 15.21 30.49
N ARG A 159 -10.07 16.14 30.34
CA ARG A 159 -10.22 17.53 30.81
C ARG A 159 -11.14 18.38 29.92
N TYR A 160 -11.29 18.00 28.66
CA TYR A 160 -11.99 18.79 27.63
C TYR A 160 -13.20 18.06 27.03
N LEU A 161 -13.28 16.74 27.19
CA LEU A 161 -14.40 15.92 26.78
C LEU A 161 -15.26 15.60 28.01
N GLN A 162 -16.29 16.41 28.25
CA GLN A 162 -17.24 16.15 29.32
C GLN A 162 -18.12 14.94 28.96
N ARG A 163 -18.55 14.16 29.97
CA ARG A 163 -19.38 12.95 29.80
C ARG A 163 -20.71 13.20 29.07
N ASN A 164 -21.21 14.43 29.09
CA ASN A 164 -22.48 14.82 28.47
C ASN A 164 -22.34 15.31 27.01
N LEU A 165 -21.13 15.29 26.44
CA LEU A 165 -20.95 15.64 25.05
C LEU A 165 -21.39 14.48 24.15
N PRO A 166 -21.94 14.77 22.94
CA PRO A 166 -22.22 13.73 21.96
C PRO A 166 -20.97 12.93 21.63
N HIS A 167 -21.15 11.63 21.37
CA HIS A 167 -20.07 10.74 21.00
C HIS A 167 -19.32 11.25 19.77
N ARG A 168 -18.04 11.00 19.73
CA ARG A 168 -17.11 11.37 18.65
C ARG A 168 -16.58 10.12 18.00
N VAL A 169 -16.54 10.11 16.69
CA VAL A 169 -16.20 8.93 15.89
C VAL A 169 -14.79 9.04 15.35
N ILE A 170 -14.05 7.97 15.51
CA ILE A 170 -12.74 7.74 14.89
C ILE A 170 -12.88 6.49 14.02
N ILE A 171 -12.45 6.57 12.77
CA ILE A 171 -12.51 5.46 11.82
C ILE A 171 -11.10 4.98 11.54
N ILE A 172 -10.88 3.67 11.68
CA ILE A 172 -9.63 2.98 11.37
C ILE A 172 -9.98 1.89 10.34
N ASP A 173 -9.69 2.17 9.08
CA ASP A 173 -9.97 1.24 7.99
C ASP A 173 -8.70 0.49 7.58
N GLY A 174 -8.85 -0.77 7.16
CA GLY A 174 -7.75 -1.57 6.63
C GLY A 174 -6.69 -1.95 7.67
N LEU A 175 -7.05 -2.18 8.95
CA LEU A 175 -6.07 -2.51 9.99
C LEU A 175 -5.18 -3.72 9.63
N ASP A 176 -5.68 -4.66 8.84
CA ASP A 176 -4.92 -5.79 8.29
C ASP A 176 -3.85 -5.38 7.26
N GLU A 177 -3.90 -4.16 6.75
CA GLU A 177 -2.90 -3.57 5.84
C GLU A 177 -1.78 -2.81 6.58
N CYS A 178 -1.90 -2.68 7.91
CA CYS A 178 -0.84 -2.15 8.76
C CYS A 178 0.34 -3.12 8.81
N ASP A 179 1.56 -2.60 8.69
CA ASP A 179 2.78 -3.40 8.69
C ASP A 179 3.04 -4.04 10.07
N GLY A 180 3.20 -5.36 10.06
CA GLY A 180 3.48 -6.18 11.24
C GLY A 180 2.25 -6.61 12.05
N SER A 181 1.97 -7.92 12.06
CA SER A 181 0.81 -8.51 12.76
C SER A 181 0.79 -8.22 14.27
N HIS A 182 1.95 -8.21 14.93
CA HIS A 182 2.06 -7.86 16.36
C HIS A 182 1.73 -6.37 16.60
N VAL A 183 1.97 -5.50 15.62
CA VAL A 183 1.65 -4.07 15.73
C VAL A 183 0.14 -3.85 15.61
N GLN A 184 -0.53 -4.61 14.75
CA GLN A 184 -1.99 -4.62 14.66
C GLN A 184 -2.63 -5.00 16.01
N GLN A 185 -2.08 -6.02 16.68
CA GLN A 185 -2.50 -6.42 18.03
C GLN A 185 -2.24 -5.32 19.07
N ARG A 186 -1.08 -4.65 19.00
CA ARG A 186 -0.74 -3.54 19.91
C ARG A 186 -1.71 -2.38 19.75
N ILE A 187 -2.04 -1.96 18.52
CA ILE A 187 -3.02 -0.89 18.27
C ILE A 187 -4.35 -1.24 18.95
N LEU A 188 -4.87 -2.44 18.75
CA LEU A 188 -6.11 -2.88 19.37
C LEU A 188 -6.02 -2.90 20.90
N SER A 189 -4.92 -3.39 21.46
CA SER A 189 -4.68 -3.43 22.91
C SER A 189 -4.64 -2.03 23.53
N ILE A 190 -4.07 -1.05 22.82
CA ILE A 190 -4.08 0.35 23.22
C ILE A 190 -5.49 0.91 23.24
N LEU A 191 -6.29 0.64 22.20
CA LEU A 191 -7.67 1.13 22.11
C LEU A 191 -8.52 0.57 23.24
N VAL A 192 -8.44 -0.72 23.54
CA VAL A 192 -9.24 -1.35 24.60
C VAL A 192 -8.86 -0.84 25.98
N ALA A 193 -7.59 -0.55 26.23
CA ALA A 193 -7.12 0.00 27.51
C ALA A 193 -7.71 1.39 27.82
N ALA A 194 -8.13 2.14 26.81
CA ALA A 194 -8.76 3.45 26.95
C ALA A 194 -10.26 3.40 27.26
N LEU A 195 -10.93 2.28 27.00
CA LEU A 195 -12.40 2.20 27.10
C LEU A 195 -12.94 2.38 28.52
N PRO A 196 -12.30 1.86 29.59
CA PRO A 196 -12.75 2.05 30.96
C PRO A 196 -12.74 3.52 31.43
N LEU A 197 -12.00 4.39 30.74
CA LEU A 197 -11.85 5.79 31.13
C LEU A 197 -13.01 6.70 30.69
N GLU A 198 -14.06 6.11 30.11
CA GLU A 198 -15.31 6.79 29.74
C GLU A 198 -15.14 8.06 28.88
N ILE A 199 -14.08 8.12 28.09
CA ILE A 199 -13.88 9.18 27.11
C ILE A 199 -14.96 9.02 26.02
N PRO A 200 -15.69 10.06 25.58
CA PRO A 200 -16.78 9.94 24.61
C PRO A 200 -16.26 9.74 23.17
N LEU A 201 -15.32 8.81 23.00
CA LEU A 201 -14.78 8.38 21.72
C LEU A 201 -15.33 6.99 21.34
N ARG A 202 -15.69 6.84 20.08
CA ARG A 202 -16.10 5.59 19.46
C ARG A 202 -15.17 5.24 18.32
N PHE A 203 -14.80 3.97 18.19
CA PHE A 203 -13.86 3.50 17.17
C PHE A 203 -14.56 2.54 16.23
N LEU A 204 -14.69 2.92 14.96
CA LEU A 204 -15.02 1.99 13.88
C LEU A 204 -13.72 1.40 13.36
N VAL A 205 -13.54 0.11 13.53
CA VAL A 205 -12.38 -0.62 13.01
C VAL A 205 -12.85 -1.53 11.89
N CYS A 206 -12.24 -1.41 10.72
CA CYS A 206 -12.51 -2.27 9.58
C CYS A 206 -11.27 -3.07 9.21
N SER A 207 -11.42 -4.39 9.02
CA SER A 207 -10.30 -5.26 8.67
C SER A 207 -10.77 -6.57 8.05
N ARG A 208 -9.83 -7.32 7.47
CA ARG A 208 -10.01 -8.76 7.28
C ARG A 208 -9.97 -9.45 8.65
N PRO A 209 -10.61 -10.62 8.80
CA PRO A 209 -10.58 -11.39 10.05
C PRO A 209 -9.27 -12.21 10.18
N GLU A 210 -8.12 -11.54 10.02
CA GLU A 210 -6.81 -12.15 10.19
C GLU A 210 -6.68 -12.77 11.60
N PRO A 211 -5.97 -13.89 11.77
CA PRO A 211 -5.84 -14.58 13.06
C PRO A 211 -5.39 -13.63 14.17
N SER A 212 -4.36 -12.80 13.93
CA SER A 212 -3.83 -11.83 14.87
C SER A 212 -4.88 -10.84 15.39
N ILE A 213 -5.71 -10.32 14.49
CA ILE A 213 -6.78 -9.36 14.81
C ILE A 213 -7.93 -10.05 15.54
N ARG A 214 -8.33 -11.25 15.04
CA ARG A 214 -9.43 -12.02 15.61
C ARG A 214 -9.16 -12.46 17.05
N GLU A 215 -7.94 -12.91 17.33
CA GLU A 215 -7.51 -13.32 18.67
C GLU A 215 -7.70 -12.19 19.68
N VAL A 216 -7.26 -10.98 19.36
CA VAL A 216 -7.38 -9.81 20.26
C VAL A 216 -8.84 -9.44 20.48
N PHE A 217 -9.66 -9.37 19.43
CA PHE A 217 -11.08 -9.09 19.57
C PHE A 217 -11.86 -10.19 20.33
N ASN A 218 -11.35 -11.41 20.41
CA ASN A 218 -11.96 -12.50 21.16
C ASN A 218 -11.64 -12.47 22.65
N THR A 219 -10.76 -11.59 23.12
CA THR A 219 -10.45 -11.46 24.54
C THR A 219 -11.61 -10.89 25.34
N ASP A 220 -11.72 -11.24 26.62
CA ASP A 220 -12.78 -10.78 27.51
C ASP A 220 -12.73 -9.24 27.72
N HIS A 221 -11.58 -8.62 27.52
CA HIS A 221 -11.44 -7.16 27.64
C HIS A 221 -12.24 -6.38 26.59
N PHE A 222 -12.43 -6.93 25.38
CA PHE A 222 -13.24 -6.30 24.35
C PHE A 222 -14.74 -6.55 24.50
N ARG A 223 -15.12 -7.68 25.10
CA ARG A 223 -16.51 -8.17 25.13
C ARG A 223 -17.55 -7.13 25.58
N PRO A 224 -17.30 -6.30 26.63
CA PRO A 224 -18.29 -5.32 27.10
C PRO A 224 -18.51 -4.13 26.16
N TYR A 225 -17.56 -3.86 25.25
CA TYR A 225 -17.50 -2.64 24.46
C TYR A 225 -17.60 -2.88 22.96
N LEU A 226 -17.66 -4.15 22.53
CA LEU A 226 -17.47 -4.55 21.14
C LEU A 226 -18.77 -4.96 20.49
N ARG A 227 -19.13 -4.28 19.40
CA ARG A 227 -20.10 -4.75 18.43
C ARG A 227 -19.39 -5.30 17.19
N ARG A 228 -19.83 -6.44 16.67
CA ARG A 228 -19.24 -7.12 15.52
C ARG A 228 -20.25 -7.24 14.41
N VAL A 229 -19.84 -6.94 13.19
CA VAL A 229 -20.64 -7.21 11.99
C VAL A 229 -19.74 -7.78 10.92
N VAL A 230 -20.13 -8.92 10.38
CA VAL A 230 -19.43 -9.58 9.28
C VAL A 230 -20.06 -9.14 7.96
N LEU A 231 -19.23 -8.78 6.99
CA LEU A 231 -19.65 -8.61 5.60
C LEU A 231 -19.53 -9.93 4.87
N ASP A 232 -20.60 -10.71 4.90
CA ASP A 232 -20.74 -12.00 4.22
C ASP A 232 -21.93 -11.99 3.24
N GLY A 233 -22.26 -13.16 2.70
CA GLY A 233 -23.37 -13.32 1.77
C GLY A 233 -24.76 -12.97 2.33
N THR A 234 -24.93 -12.80 3.65
CA THR A 234 -26.23 -12.44 4.28
C THR A 234 -26.69 -11.03 3.92
N PHE A 235 -25.76 -10.18 3.50
CA PHE A 235 -26.05 -8.81 3.08
C PHE A 235 -26.26 -8.64 1.57
N ASN A 236 -26.56 -9.74 0.85
CA ASN A 236 -26.91 -9.77 -0.57
C ASN A 236 -26.02 -8.89 -1.47
N PRO A 237 -24.69 -9.08 -1.46
CA PRO A 237 -23.76 -8.27 -2.25
C PRO A 237 -24.02 -8.36 -3.75
N SER A 238 -24.64 -9.45 -4.23
CA SER A 238 -24.96 -9.66 -5.64
C SER A 238 -25.91 -8.60 -6.19
N ARG A 239 -26.91 -8.19 -5.40
CA ARG A 239 -27.84 -7.13 -5.81
C ARG A 239 -27.12 -5.78 -5.93
N ASP A 240 -26.26 -5.49 -4.97
CA ASP A 240 -25.51 -4.25 -4.94
C ASP A 240 -24.53 -4.18 -6.13
N ILE A 241 -23.86 -5.29 -6.44
CA ILE A 241 -22.99 -5.41 -7.61
C ILE A 241 -23.80 -5.23 -8.90
N GLN A 242 -25.01 -5.78 -8.98
CA GLN A 242 -25.88 -5.63 -10.14
C GLN A 242 -26.23 -4.15 -10.39
N VAL A 243 -26.66 -3.44 -9.35
CA VAL A 243 -27.01 -2.01 -9.44
C VAL A 243 -25.80 -1.18 -9.86
N PHE A 244 -24.64 -1.46 -9.25
CA PHE A 244 -23.37 -0.82 -9.61
C PHE A 244 -23.04 -1.04 -11.09
N LEU A 245 -23.05 -2.27 -11.57
CA LEU A 245 -22.75 -2.59 -12.96
C LEU A 245 -23.73 -1.89 -13.94
N VAL A 246 -25.04 -1.92 -13.65
CA VAL A 246 -26.06 -1.23 -14.48
C VAL A 246 -25.75 0.27 -14.59
N ALA A 247 -25.46 0.91 -13.46
CA ALA A 247 -25.16 2.34 -13.43
C ALA A 247 -23.87 2.65 -14.23
N LYS A 248 -22.81 1.85 -14.04
CA LYS A 248 -21.52 2.06 -14.70
C LYS A 248 -21.57 1.80 -16.20
N PHE A 249 -22.24 0.74 -16.66
CA PHE A 249 -22.41 0.51 -18.10
C PHE A 249 -23.20 1.65 -18.78
N ARG A 250 -24.22 2.21 -18.08
CA ARG A 250 -24.94 3.38 -18.57
C ARG A 250 -24.02 4.61 -18.64
N GLN A 251 -23.18 4.82 -17.64
CA GLN A 251 -22.20 5.91 -17.61
C GLN A 251 -21.20 5.80 -18.75
N ILE A 252 -20.61 4.63 -18.99
CA ILE A 252 -19.67 4.38 -20.09
C ILE A 252 -20.32 4.69 -21.44
N ARG A 253 -21.55 4.19 -21.67
CA ARG A 253 -22.27 4.41 -22.91
C ARG A 253 -22.55 5.90 -23.16
N ASN A 254 -22.87 6.66 -22.12
CA ASN A 254 -23.21 8.09 -22.20
C ASN A 254 -22.02 9.02 -22.08
N ASN A 255 -20.81 8.49 -21.89
CA ASN A 255 -19.61 9.30 -21.73
C ASN A 255 -19.29 10.03 -23.04
N PRO A 256 -19.12 11.38 -23.03
CA PRO A 256 -18.78 12.16 -24.23
C PRO A 256 -17.56 11.66 -24.99
N ARG A 257 -16.56 11.10 -24.29
CA ARG A 257 -15.36 10.53 -24.93
C ARG A 257 -15.66 9.33 -25.83
N ASN A 258 -16.78 8.63 -25.59
CA ASN A 258 -17.19 7.43 -26.31
C ASN A 258 -18.19 7.72 -27.46
N HIS A 259 -18.46 8.99 -27.77
CA HIS A 259 -19.44 9.37 -28.84
C HIS A 259 -19.07 8.83 -30.21
N HIS A 260 -17.82 8.53 -30.48
CA HIS A 260 -17.32 7.94 -31.72
C HIS A 260 -17.53 6.43 -31.79
N ILE A 261 -17.91 5.78 -30.69
CA ILE A 261 -18.09 4.33 -30.60
C ILE A 261 -19.51 3.96 -30.94
N HIS A 262 -19.66 2.98 -31.83
CA HIS A 262 -20.99 2.45 -32.23
C HIS A 262 -21.40 1.35 -31.25
N PHE A 263 -22.05 1.73 -30.14
CA PHE A 263 -22.62 0.76 -29.22
C PHE A 263 -23.81 0.03 -29.84
N PRO A 264 -23.95 -1.30 -29.66
CA PRO A 264 -25.16 -2.03 -29.97
C PRO A 264 -26.40 -1.41 -29.32
N VAL A 265 -27.58 -1.58 -29.91
CA VAL A 265 -28.84 -1.03 -29.40
C VAL A 265 -29.04 -1.43 -27.91
N LEU A 266 -28.76 -2.69 -27.61
CA LEU A 266 -28.71 -3.24 -26.24
C LEU A 266 -27.25 -3.53 -25.89
N TRP A 267 -26.64 -2.64 -25.15
CA TRP A 267 -25.28 -2.82 -24.62
C TRP A 267 -25.24 -2.44 -23.13
N PRO A 268 -24.74 -3.32 -22.24
CA PRO A 268 -24.37 -4.71 -22.56
C PRO A 268 -25.58 -5.55 -22.97
N ALA A 269 -25.35 -6.64 -23.70
CA ALA A 269 -26.44 -7.53 -24.12
C ALA A 269 -27.16 -8.14 -22.88
N PRO A 270 -28.45 -8.52 -23.03
CA PRO A 270 -29.22 -9.14 -21.96
C PRO A 270 -28.50 -10.36 -21.38
N GLY A 271 -28.52 -10.49 -20.05
CA GLY A 271 -27.84 -11.58 -19.30
C GLY A 271 -26.39 -11.36 -18.98
N ILE A 272 -25.66 -10.42 -19.63
CA ILE A 272 -24.24 -10.16 -19.34
C ILE A 272 -24.04 -9.62 -17.93
N ILE A 273 -24.92 -8.71 -17.49
CA ILE A 273 -24.82 -8.20 -16.11
C ILE A 273 -24.99 -9.32 -15.09
N ASP A 274 -25.94 -10.21 -15.30
CA ASP A 274 -26.19 -11.35 -14.41
C ASP A 274 -24.99 -12.31 -14.39
N GLU A 275 -24.36 -12.56 -15.55
CA GLU A 275 -23.13 -13.33 -15.65
C GLU A 275 -21.97 -12.69 -14.84
N LEU A 276 -21.77 -11.37 -14.99
CA LEU A 276 -20.75 -10.64 -14.25
C LEU A 276 -21.03 -10.62 -12.74
N VAL A 277 -22.29 -10.51 -12.33
CA VAL A 277 -22.70 -10.62 -10.91
C VAL A 277 -22.40 -12.01 -10.36
N GLN A 278 -22.68 -13.04 -11.12
CA GLN A 278 -22.36 -14.43 -10.73
C GLN A 278 -20.85 -14.61 -10.58
N LYS A 279 -20.06 -14.20 -11.57
CA LYS A 279 -18.58 -14.24 -11.53
C LYS A 279 -18.00 -13.40 -10.39
N ALA A 280 -18.65 -12.31 -10.02
CA ALA A 280 -18.19 -11.49 -8.89
C ALA A 280 -18.29 -12.23 -7.55
N SER A 281 -19.16 -13.25 -7.43
CA SER A 281 -19.30 -14.08 -6.21
C SER A 281 -19.38 -13.24 -4.91
N GLY A 282 -20.06 -12.10 -4.98
CA GLY A 282 -20.19 -11.14 -3.88
C GLY A 282 -18.98 -10.23 -3.66
N GLN A 283 -17.97 -10.31 -4.50
CA GLN A 283 -16.76 -9.49 -4.39
C GLN A 283 -16.83 -8.25 -5.29
N PHE A 284 -16.99 -7.07 -4.70
CA PHE A 284 -17.04 -5.80 -5.43
C PHE A 284 -15.78 -5.51 -6.23
N ILE A 285 -14.63 -5.98 -5.77
CA ILE A 285 -13.37 -5.75 -6.47
C ILE A 285 -13.40 -6.34 -7.89
N TYR A 286 -14.05 -7.48 -8.10
CA TYR A 286 -14.23 -8.05 -9.43
C TYR A 286 -15.00 -7.07 -10.33
N ALA A 287 -16.17 -6.62 -9.89
CA ALA A 287 -17.01 -5.70 -10.65
C ALA A 287 -16.31 -4.36 -10.94
N ALA A 288 -15.61 -3.81 -9.95
CA ALA A 288 -14.84 -2.58 -10.10
C ALA A 288 -13.69 -2.72 -11.11
N THR A 289 -12.95 -3.83 -11.04
CA THR A 289 -11.86 -4.12 -11.98
C THR A 289 -12.38 -4.33 -13.41
N VAL A 290 -13.49 -5.05 -13.57
CA VAL A 290 -14.18 -5.22 -14.88
C VAL A 290 -14.55 -3.86 -15.46
N ILE A 291 -15.20 -3.01 -14.70
CA ILE A 291 -15.60 -1.68 -15.18
C ILE A 291 -14.40 -0.83 -15.57
N LYS A 292 -13.35 -0.79 -14.72
CA LYS A 292 -12.11 -0.07 -15.03
C LYS A 292 -11.42 -0.59 -16.30
N PHE A 293 -11.44 -1.90 -16.51
CA PHE A 293 -10.88 -2.50 -17.72
C PHE A 293 -11.67 -2.12 -18.96
N ILE A 294 -13.00 -2.14 -18.88
CA ILE A 294 -13.90 -1.77 -19.99
C ILE A 294 -13.82 -0.26 -20.27
N ASP A 295 -13.74 0.58 -19.24
CA ASP A 295 -13.71 2.04 -19.35
C ASP A 295 -12.30 2.62 -19.55
N SER A 296 -11.41 1.86 -20.17
CA SER A 296 -10.02 2.28 -20.44
C SER A 296 -9.97 3.36 -21.52
N ASP A 297 -9.14 4.39 -21.32
CA ASP A 297 -8.97 5.51 -22.25
C ASP A 297 -8.39 5.12 -23.63
N TYR A 298 -7.82 3.92 -23.73
CA TYR A 298 -7.05 3.49 -24.90
C TYR A 298 -7.70 2.37 -25.70
N SER A 299 -8.95 2.00 -25.40
CA SER A 299 -9.58 0.82 -26.01
C SER A 299 -11.10 0.99 -26.17
N ASP A 300 -11.66 0.25 -27.12
CA ASP A 300 -13.10 0.20 -27.36
C ASP A 300 -13.78 -0.60 -26.22
N PRO A 301 -14.72 -0.01 -25.47
CA PRO A 301 -15.46 -0.69 -24.40
C PRO A 301 -16.17 -1.98 -24.86
N CYS A 302 -16.63 -2.04 -26.11
CA CYS A 302 -17.29 -3.24 -26.64
C CYS A 302 -16.30 -4.39 -26.82
N GLU A 303 -15.07 -4.11 -27.28
CA GLU A 303 -14.03 -5.12 -27.44
C GLU A 303 -13.49 -5.56 -26.08
N GLN A 304 -13.31 -4.62 -25.14
CA GLN A 304 -12.87 -4.95 -23.78
C GLN A 304 -13.88 -5.86 -23.06
N LEU A 305 -15.17 -5.59 -23.22
CA LEU A 305 -16.22 -6.47 -22.67
C LEU A 305 -16.15 -7.88 -23.27
N LYS A 306 -15.89 -8.01 -24.57
CA LYS A 306 -15.71 -9.33 -25.21
C LYS A 306 -14.54 -10.10 -24.61
N ILE A 307 -13.41 -9.44 -24.33
CA ILE A 307 -12.23 -10.06 -23.69
C ILE A 307 -12.61 -10.66 -22.32
N ILE A 308 -13.35 -9.91 -21.49
CA ILE A 308 -13.79 -10.36 -20.16
C ILE A 308 -14.74 -11.56 -20.24
N LEU A 309 -15.59 -11.59 -21.27
CA LEU A 309 -16.60 -12.65 -21.43
C LEU A 309 -16.04 -13.92 -22.09
N CYS A 310 -14.92 -13.81 -22.83
CA CYS A 310 -14.30 -14.98 -23.44
C CYS A 310 -13.72 -15.90 -22.36
N PRO A 311 -14.04 -17.21 -22.36
CA PRO A 311 -13.37 -18.17 -21.52
C PRO A 311 -11.88 -18.20 -21.90
N GLY A 312 -11.03 -17.68 -21.01
CA GLY A 312 -9.58 -17.71 -21.21
C GLY A 312 -9.01 -19.11 -20.97
N PRO A 313 -7.77 -19.38 -21.37
CA PRO A 313 -7.10 -20.67 -21.14
C PRO A 313 -6.90 -21.02 -19.65
N TYR A 314 -7.34 -20.16 -18.76
CA TYR A 314 -7.19 -20.27 -17.30
C TYR A 314 -8.49 -20.61 -16.57
N SER A 315 -9.58 -20.84 -17.28
CA SER A 315 -10.92 -21.12 -16.71
C SER A 315 -10.95 -22.39 -15.81
N ASP A 316 -9.98 -23.29 -15.98
CA ASP A 316 -9.93 -24.55 -15.24
C ASP A 316 -8.99 -24.52 -14.01
N LEU A 317 -8.32 -23.37 -13.77
CA LEU A 317 -7.40 -23.22 -12.65
C LEU A 317 -8.19 -22.91 -11.36
N GLY A 318 -8.19 -23.85 -10.41
CA GLY A 318 -8.63 -23.59 -9.04
C GLY A 318 -10.15 -23.63 -8.80
N LEU A 319 -10.89 -24.44 -9.51
CA LEU A 319 -12.30 -24.74 -9.22
C LEU A 319 -12.48 -25.08 -7.73
N GLY A 320 -13.07 -24.15 -6.96
CA GLY A 320 -13.34 -24.30 -5.52
C GLY A 320 -12.77 -23.19 -4.64
N SER A 321 -11.92 -22.30 -5.17
CA SER A 321 -11.48 -21.11 -4.44
C SER A 321 -12.54 -20.00 -4.50
N PRO A 322 -12.86 -19.32 -3.39
CA PRO A 322 -13.75 -18.14 -3.40
C PRO A 322 -13.16 -16.94 -4.18
N PHE A 323 -11.87 -17.00 -4.55
CA PHE A 323 -11.18 -15.98 -5.33
C PHE A 323 -10.97 -16.35 -6.79
N HIS A 324 -11.52 -17.50 -7.24
CA HIS A 324 -11.30 -18.03 -8.59
C HIS A 324 -11.57 -17.00 -9.68
N ASP A 325 -12.72 -16.34 -9.68
CA ASP A 325 -13.09 -15.41 -10.76
C ASP A 325 -12.26 -14.11 -10.76
N PRO A 326 -11.97 -13.47 -9.60
CA PRO A 326 -10.99 -12.38 -9.56
C PRO A 326 -9.59 -12.79 -10.03
N ASP A 327 -9.13 -13.99 -9.72
CA ASP A 327 -7.82 -14.49 -10.13
C ASP A 327 -7.75 -14.72 -11.64
N VAL A 328 -8.80 -15.30 -12.22
CA VAL A 328 -8.95 -15.45 -13.68
C VAL A 328 -8.95 -14.10 -14.37
N LEU A 329 -9.65 -13.11 -13.80
CA LEU A 329 -9.67 -11.75 -14.33
C LEU A 329 -8.27 -11.11 -14.32
N TYR A 330 -7.52 -11.25 -13.21
CA TYR A 330 -6.13 -10.76 -13.13
C TYR A 330 -5.25 -11.44 -14.18
N LEU A 331 -5.34 -12.76 -14.32
CA LEU A 331 -4.61 -13.51 -15.36
C LEU A 331 -4.97 -13.07 -16.76
N GLN A 332 -6.25 -12.80 -17.05
CA GLN A 332 -6.70 -12.28 -18.33
C GLN A 332 -6.07 -10.92 -18.60
N ILE A 333 -6.17 -9.96 -17.67
CA ILE A 333 -5.61 -8.61 -17.81
C ILE A 333 -4.09 -8.67 -18.04
N LEU A 334 -3.36 -9.41 -17.23
CA LEU A 334 -1.90 -9.58 -17.35
C LEU A 334 -1.50 -10.23 -18.68
N SER A 335 -2.36 -11.09 -19.22
CA SER A 335 -2.11 -11.83 -20.45
C SER A 335 -2.51 -11.07 -21.72
N THR A 336 -3.18 -9.91 -21.62
CA THR A 336 -3.50 -9.07 -22.77
C THR A 336 -2.27 -8.52 -23.46
N ASN A 337 -1.18 -8.31 -22.71
CA ASN A 337 0.08 -7.87 -23.29
C ASN A 337 0.83 -9.06 -23.92
N PRO A 338 1.21 -8.97 -25.21
CA PRO A 338 1.96 -10.03 -25.90
C PRO A 338 3.34 -10.28 -25.27
N LEU A 339 3.95 -9.28 -24.60
CA LEU A 339 5.26 -9.36 -23.98
C LEU A 339 5.17 -9.82 -22.51
N ARG A 340 4.53 -10.97 -22.27
CA ARG A 340 4.25 -11.50 -20.91
C ARG A 340 5.50 -11.65 -20.03
N SER A 341 6.64 -11.97 -20.60
CA SER A 341 7.91 -12.09 -19.86
C SER A 341 8.35 -10.73 -19.29
N LYS A 342 8.24 -9.66 -20.09
CA LYS A 342 8.52 -8.30 -19.65
C LYS A 342 7.55 -7.82 -18.57
N VAL A 343 6.26 -8.07 -18.77
CA VAL A 343 5.22 -7.77 -17.76
C VAL A 343 5.57 -8.42 -16.44
N ARG A 344 5.90 -9.73 -16.45
CA ARG A 344 6.30 -10.46 -15.26
C ARG A 344 7.53 -9.84 -14.59
N GLU A 345 8.55 -9.48 -15.36
CA GLU A 345 9.78 -8.89 -14.84
C GLU A 345 9.53 -7.53 -14.18
N VAL A 346 8.78 -6.65 -14.84
CA VAL A 346 8.40 -5.33 -14.30
C VAL A 346 7.54 -5.47 -13.03
N ILE A 347 6.58 -6.40 -13.00
CA ILE A 347 5.75 -6.65 -11.81
C ILE A 347 6.60 -7.22 -10.67
N ARG A 348 7.57 -8.10 -10.95
CA ARG A 348 8.51 -8.60 -9.94
C ARG A 348 9.36 -7.47 -9.36
N ALA A 349 9.87 -6.56 -10.20
CA ALA A 349 10.62 -5.39 -9.74
C ALA A 349 9.75 -4.46 -8.89
N LEU A 350 8.52 -4.18 -9.34
CA LEU A 350 7.54 -3.39 -8.59
C LEU A 350 7.27 -3.99 -7.20
N SER A 351 7.11 -5.32 -7.12
CA SER A 351 6.81 -6.01 -5.85
C SER A 351 8.03 -6.15 -4.93
N ALA A 352 9.25 -6.10 -5.48
CA ALA A 352 10.49 -6.30 -4.73
C ALA A 352 11.08 -4.99 -4.19
N ILE A 353 10.79 -3.83 -4.79
CA ILE A 353 11.27 -2.53 -4.30
C ILE A 353 10.61 -2.24 -2.95
N PRO A 354 11.37 -2.19 -1.84
CA PRO A 354 10.78 -1.93 -0.52
C PRO A 354 10.42 -0.46 -0.38
N TYR A 355 9.16 -0.17 -0.08
CA TYR A 355 8.69 1.19 0.23
C TYR A 355 9.38 1.83 1.45
N SER A 356 10.09 1.06 2.26
CA SER A 356 10.76 1.54 3.49
C SER A 356 12.12 2.20 3.24
N LEU A 357 12.69 2.06 2.07
CA LEU A 357 13.95 2.71 1.73
C LEU A 357 13.63 4.14 1.27
N ASN A 358 13.95 5.12 2.10
CA ASN A 358 13.67 6.56 1.92
C ASN A 358 14.13 7.18 0.58
N ARG A 359 14.71 6.42 -0.34
CA ARG A 359 15.26 6.89 -1.62
C ARG A 359 14.73 6.20 -2.85
N LEU A 360 14.22 4.98 -2.73
CA LEU A 360 13.66 4.25 -3.86
C LEU A 360 12.14 4.27 -3.78
N HIS A 361 11.57 4.86 -4.78
CA HIS A 361 10.15 4.84 -5.04
C HIS A 361 9.87 3.95 -6.25
N PRO A 362 8.84 3.12 -6.24
CA PRO A 362 8.52 2.24 -7.36
C PRO A 362 7.92 3.02 -8.54
N THR A 363 8.66 4.01 -9.03
CA THR A 363 8.28 4.80 -10.20
C THR A 363 8.69 4.07 -11.48
N PRO A 364 8.06 4.35 -12.63
CA PRO A 364 8.50 3.84 -13.92
C PRO A 364 10.00 4.03 -14.17
N GLN A 365 10.52 5.24 -13.94
CA GLN A 365 11.94 5.54 -14.13
C GLN A 365 12.85 4.76 -13.19
N CYS A 366 12.45 4.56 -11.93
CA CYS A 366 13.21 3.76 -10.97
C CYS A 366 13.31 2.29 -11.43
N ILE A 367 12.20 1.72 -11.92
CA ILE A 367 12.16 0.34 -12.42
C ILE A 367 12.99 0.23 -13.72
N GLU A 368 12.92 1.22 -14.62
CA GLU A 368 13.71 1.28 -15.84
C GLU A 368 15.21 1.31 -15.52
N ALA A 369 15.63 2.12 -14.56
CA ALA A 369 17.01 2.19 -14.12
C ALA A 369 17.47 0.88 -13.45
N LEU A 370 16.62 0.25 -12.63
CA LEU A 370 16.92 -1.01 -11.93
C LEU A 370 17.07 -2.19 -12.90
N LEU A 371 16.20 -2.26 -13.90
CA LEU A 371 16.16 -3.35 -14.89
C LEU A 371 16.98 -3.04 -16.16
N ILE A 372 17.62 -1.86 -16.23
CA ILE A 372 18.40 -1.39 -17.39
C ILE A 372 17.53 -1.38 -18.67
N LEU A 373 16.32 -0.84 -18.54
CA LEU A 373 15.37 -0.69 -19.64
C LEU A 373 15.48 0.71 -20.26
N LYS A 374 14.90 0.89 -21.44
CA LYS A 374 14.82 2.19 -22.10
C LYS A 374 13.77 3.07 -21.42
N GLU A 375 13.96 4.38 -21.49
CA GLU A 375 12.99 5.36 -21.02
C GLU A 375 11.62 5.14 -21.67
N GLY A 376 10.56 5.15 -20.87
CA GLY A 376 9.17 4.89 -21.27
C GLY A 376 8.83 3.42 -21.50
N GLU A 377 9.78 2.50 -21.35
CA GLU A 377 9.56 1.08 -21.60
C GLU A 377 8.67 0.43 -20.54
N VAL A 378 8.76 0.84 -19.27
CA VAL A 378 7.88 0.37 -18.21
C VAL A 378 6.44 0.81 -18.46
N ILE A 379 6.20 2.08 -18.78
CA ILE A 379 4.86 2.59 -19.08
C ILE A 379 4.26 1.84 -20.29
N SER A 380 5.05 1.63 -21.34
CA SER A 380 4.59 0.89 -22.50
C SER A 380 4.30 -0.58 -22.21
N THR A 381 5.10 -1.22 -21.34
CA THR A 381 4.91 -2.61 -20.90
C THR A 381 3.65 -2.78 -20.04
N LEU A 382 3.35 -1.81 -19.18
CA LEU A 382 2.17 -1.85 -18.32
C LEU A 382 0.91 -1.27 -18.97
N ARG A 383 1.00 -0.88 -20.26
CA ARG A 383 -0.16 -0.37 -21.00
C ARG A 383 -1.29 -1.41 -21.01
N GLY A 384 -2.51 -0.97 -20.71
CA GLY A 384 -3.68 -1.84 -20.58
C GLY A 384 -3.88 -2.42 -19.17
N MET A 385 -2.98 -2.14 -18.21
CA MET A 385 -3.10 -2.62 -16.82
C MET A 385 -3.63 -1.54 -15.86
N HIS A 386 -4.10 -0.41 -16.37
CA HIS A 386 -4.68 0.69 -15.58
C HIS A 386 -5.94 0.31 -14.79
N SER A 387 -6.49 -0.88 -15.01
CA SER A 387 -7.59 -1.43 -14.19
C SER A 387 -7.13 -2.05 -12.89
N ILE A 388 -5.85 -2.45 -12.79
CA ILE A 388 -5.25 -3.11 -11.62
C ILE A 388 -4.10 -2.31 -11.00
N LEU A 389 -3.45 -1.44 -11.80
CA LEU A 389 -2.34 -0.59 -11.39
C LEU A 389 -2.68 0.88 -11.62
N ASP A 390 -2.32 1.73 -10.66
CA ASP A 390 -2.30 3.18 -10.82
C ASP A 390 -0.94 3.60 -11.37
N ILE A 391 -0.94 4.16 -12.58
CA ILE A 391 0.25 4.57 -13.31
C ILE A 391 0.00 5.99 -13.80
N SER A 392 0.30 6.98 -12.96
CA SER A 392 -0.04 8.39 -13.23
C SER A 392 0.99 9.09 -14.10
N GLY A 393 2.28 8.79 -13.93
CA GLY A 393 3.35 9.41 -14.71
C GLY A 393 4.71 8.71 -14.53
N PRO A 394 5.75 9.16 -15.27
CA PRO A 394 7.06 8.51 -15.23
C PRO A 394 7.77 8.62 -13.87
N ASN A 395 7.43 9.66 -13.09
CA ASN A 395 8.03 9.95 -11.78
C ASN A 395 7.08 9.66 -10.60
N ASP A 396 5.86 9.21 -10.89
CA ASP A 396 4.88 8.88 -9.86
C ASP A 396 4.99 7.41 -9.46
N ASP A 397 4.73 7.11 -8.19
CA ASP A 397 4.73 5.73 -7.71
C ASP A 397 3.67 4.89 -8.42
N ILE A 398 4.08 3.74 -8.97
CA ILE A 398 3.12 2.73 -9.42
C ILE A 398 2.52 2.05 -8.20
N ARG A 399 1.20 2.02 -8.10
CA ARG A 399 0.48 1.46 -6.95
C ARG A 399 -0.54 0.42 -7.40
N ASN A 400 -0.74 -0.60 -6.58
CA ASN A 400 -1.85 -1.52 -6.75
C ASN A 400 -3.14 -0.81 -6.34
N PHE A 401 -4.20 -0.92 -7.16
CA PHE A 401 -5.50 -0.39 -6.76
C PHE A 401 -6.13 -1.13 -5.59
N HIS A 402 -5.77 -2.40 -5.40
CA HIS A 402 -6.31 -3.20 -4.31
C HIS A 402 -5.30 -4.23 -3.80
N ALA A 403 -5.27 -4.44 -2.48
CA ALA A 403 -4.37 -5.39 -1.83
C ALA A 403 -4.58 -6.85 -2.29
N SER A 404 -5.78 -7.22 -2.79
CA SER A 404 -6.03 -8.58 -3.31
C SER A 404 -5.20 -8.92 -4.55
N PHE A 405 -4.77 -7.91 -5.32
CA PHE A 405 -3.86 -8.13 -6.44
C PHE A 405 -2.45 -8.50 -5.96
N ASP A 406 -1.97 -7.84 -4.90
CA ASP A 406 -0.71 -8.22 -4.25
C ASP A 406 -0.79 -9.63 -3.64
N ASP A 407 -1.89 -9.94 -2.94
CA ASP A 407 -2.14 -11.29 -2.41
C ASP A 407 -2.16 -12.35 -3.52
N PHE A 408 -2.78 -12.03 -4.67
CA PHE A 408 -2.78 -12.90 -5.85
C PHE A 408 -1.36 -13.12 -6.39
N LEU A 409 -0.57 -12.06 -6.56
CA LEU A 409 0.79 -12.14 -7.09
C LEU A 409 1.74 -12.94 -6.19
N ARG A 410 1.53 -12.92 -4.86
CA ARG A 410 2.34 -13.63 -3.85
C ARG A 410 1.92 -15.09 -3.64
N ASP A 411 0.82 -15.55 -4.22
CA ASP A 411 0.38 -16.94 -4.14
C ASP A 411 0.68 -17.67 -5.46
N PRO A 412 1.61 -18.65 -5.46
CA PRO A 412 1.99 -19.37 -6.67
C PRO A 412 0.85 -20.21 -7.27
N THR A 413 -0.09 -20.66 -6.43
CA THR A 413 -1.23 -21.47 -6.89
C THR A 413 -2.27 -20.64 -7.62
N ARG A 414 -2.35 -19.34 -7.32
CA ARG A 414 -3.28 -18.37 -7.89
C ARG A 414 -2.69 -17.68 -9.12
N SER A 415 -1.48 -17.15 -9.01
CA SER A 415 -0.83 -16.32 -10.05
C SER A 415 0.00 -17.11 -11.07
N GLY A 416 0.37 -18.34 -10.77
CA GLY A 416 1.07 -19.23 -11.68
C GLY A 416 2.31 -18.58 -12.33
N TYR A 417 2.25 -18.35 -13.65
CA TYR A 417 3.34 -17.72 -14.39
C TYR A 417 3.74 -16.33 -13.87
N PHE A 418 2.79 -15.57 -13.32
CA PHE A 418 3.02 -14.21 -12.82
C PHE A 418 3.41 -14.16 -11.34
N PHE A 419 3.65 -15.30 -10.72
CA PHE A 419 4.16 -15.36 -9.34
C PHE A 419 5.42 -14.52 -9.17
N VAL A 420 5.39 -13.60 -8.21
CA VAL A 420 6.49 -12.65 -7.96
C VAL A 420 7.60 -13.21 -7.07
N GLY A 421 7.41 -14.40 -6.52
CA GLY A 421 8.34 -15.03 -5.59
C GLY A 421 7.97 -14.75 -4.12
N ASP A 422 8.49 -15.59 -3.24
CA ASP A 422 8.51 -15.34 -1.80
C ASP A 422 9.54 -14.26 -1.44
N ASP A 423 9.56 -13.82 -0.19
CA ASP A 423 10.46 -12.76 0.27
C ASP A 423 11.93 -13.07 -0.05
N ARG A 424 12.37 -14.32 0.13
CA ARG A 424 13.75 -14.72 -0.18
C ARG A 424 14.06 -14.66 -1.67
N THR A 425 13.11 -15.03 -2.51
CA THR A 425 13.22 -14.93 -3.97
C THR A 425 13.27 -13.46 -4.42
N GLN A 426 12.48 -12.60 -3.80
CA GLN A 426 12.51 -11.16 -4.06
C GLN A 426 13.86 -10.55 -3.67
N HIS A 427 14.42 -10.90 -2.52
CA HIS A 427 15.77 -10.51 -2.12
C HIS A 427 16.83 -11.02 -3.10
N SER A 428 16.70 -12.24 -3.62
CA SER A 428 17.60 -12.78 -4.65
C SER A 428 17.56 -11.94 -5.93
N SER A 429 16.35 -11.60 -6.39
CA SER A 429 16.16 -10.77 -7.58
C SER A 429 16.75 -9.37 -7.41
N LEU A 430 16.47 -8.72 -6.27
CA LEU A 430 17.04 -7.40 -5.95
C LEU A 430 18.58 -7.43 -5.90
N ALA A 431 19.16 -8.45 -5.27
CA ALA A 431 20.62 -8.60 -5.23
C ALA A 431 21.21 -8.66 -6.63
N CYS A 432 20.64 -9.46 -7.54
CA CYS A 432 21.08 -9.58 -8.92
C CYS A 432 20.93 -8.25 -9.69
N TRP A 433 19.76 -7.61 -9.60
CA TRP A 433 19.49 -6.35 -10.28
C TRP A 433 20.41 -5.22 -9.78
N TYR A 434 20.63 -5.12 -8.48
CA TYR A 434 21.54 -4.12 -7.91
C TYR A 434 22.98 -4.31 -8.40
N LEU A 435 23.48 -5.55 -8.45
CA LEU A 435 24.82 -5.84 -8.97
C LEU A 435 24.95 -5.46 -10.45
N HIS A 436 23.93 -5.76 -11.26
CA HIS A 436 23.90 -5.36 -12.67
C HIS A 436 23.82 -3.84 -12.83
N ALA A 437 23.00 -3.16 -12.03
CA ALA A 437 22.87 -1.71 -12.05
C ALA A 437 24.19 -1.00 -11.66
N ILE A 438 24.93 -1.54 -10.67
CA ILE A 438 26.27 -1.05 -10.30
C ILE A 438 27.23 -1.13 -11.48
N ASP A 439 27.29 -2.28 -12.15
CA ASP A 439 28.17 -2.49 -13.29
C ASP A 439 27.80 -1.60 -14.48
N HIS A 440 26.50 -1.49 -14.78
CA HIS A 440 26.00 -0.65 -15.88
C HIS A 440 26.29 0.84 -15.64
N TYR A 441 26.01 1.35 -14.44
CA TYR A 441 26.30 2.75 -14.11
C TYR A 441 27.78 3.07 -14.26
N PHE A 442 28.66 2.15 -13.84
CA PHE A 442 30.10 2.31 -14.01
C PHE A 442 30.50 2.40 -15.49
N GLU A 443 29.93 1.57 -16.37
CA GLU A 443 30.22 1.58 -17.81
C GLU A 443 29.77 2.90 -18.46
N VAL A 444 28.52 3.33 -18.17
CA VAL A 444 27.95 4.59 -18.71
C VAL A 444 28.72 5.82 -18.22
N SER A 445 29.13 5.84 -16.95
CA SER A 445 29.89 6.96 -16.38
C SER A 445 31.29 7.13 -16.97
N GLN A 446 31.83 6.10 -17.63
CA GLN A 446 33.11 6.17 -18.34
C GLN A 446 32.96 6.76 -19.76
N GLU A 447 31.75 6.64 -20.35
CA GLU A 447 31.51 7.08 -21.74
C GLU A 447 31.05 8.55 -21.83
N ASP A 448 30.27 9.04 -20.85
CA ASP A 448 29.80 10.43 -20.88
C ASP A 448 29.35 10.92 -19.48
N GLU A 449 30.06 11.90 -18.92
CA GLU A 449 29.73 12.48 -17.58
C GLU A 449 28.34 13.15 -17.50
N LYS A 450 27.63 13.35 -18.62
CA LYS A 450 26.39 14.16 -18.70
C LYS A 450 25.10 13.37 -18.92
N THR A 451 25.16 12.05 -19.14
CA THR A 451 23.98 11.28 -19.61
C THR A 451 23.27 10.46 -18.52
N SER A 452 23.78 10.44 -17.30
CA SER A 452 23.12 9.67 -16.23
C SER A 452 21.93 10.43 -15.64
N SER A 453 20.71 9.87 -15.75
CA SER A 453 19.52 10.43 -15.10
C SER A 453 19.63 10.32 -13.57
N VAL A 454 18.90 11.18 -12.85
CA VAL A 454 18.82 11.16 -11.39
C VAL A 454 18.41 9.78 -10.87
N ALA A 455 17.48 9.11 -11.56
CA ALA A 455 17.01 7.78 -11.19
C ALA A 455 18.14 6.72 -11.27
N HIS A 456 19.03 6.77 -12.27
CA HIS A 456 20.17 5.85 -12.37
C HIS A 456 21.16 6.08 -11.23
N TYR A 457 21.40 7.32 -10.84
CA TYR A 457 22.27 7.64 -9.72
C TYR A 457 21.69 7.15 -8.38
N ASP A 458 20.40 7.35 -8.14
CA ASP A 458 19.73 6.91 -6.92
C ASP A 458 19.71 5.39 -6.80
N ILE A 459 19.46 4.68 -7.91
CA ILE A 459 19.56 3.21 -7.96
C ILE A 459 20.99 2.75 -7.67
N TYR A 460 21.99 3.31 -8.36
CA TYR A 460 23.40 2.98 -8.15
C TYR A 460 23.81 3.14 -6.69
N ARG A 461 23.46 4.27 -6.09
CA ARG A 461 23.77 4.56 -4.70
C ARG A 461 23.10 3.59 -3.75
N THR A 462 21.79 3.36 -3.93
CA THR A 462 21.04 2.41 -3.09
C THR A 462 21.55 0.98 -3.28
N ALA A 463 21.89 0.60 -4.50
CA ALA A 463 22.48 -0.69 -4.79
C ALA A 463 23.77 -0.90 -4.01
N TRP A 464 24.69 0.07 -4.00
CA TRP A 464 25.92 0.00 -3.22
C TRP A 464 25.67 -0.11 -1.70
N GLU A 465 24.70 0.61 -1.19
CA GLU A 465 24.37 0.59 0.24
C GLU A 465 23.72 -0.73 0.68
N THR A 466 23.00 -1.42 -0.22
CA THR A 466 22.07 -2.50 0.19
C THR A 466 22.29 -3.86 -0.46
N TRP A 467 23.05 -4.01 -1.58
CA TRP A 467 23.18 -5.30 -2.26
C TRP A 467 23.65 -6.44 -1.35
N GLY A 468 24.54 -6.16 -0.41
CA GLY A 468 25.05 -7.16 0.52
C GLY A 468 24.00 -7.64 1.52
N SER A 469 23.12 -6.76 2.01
CA SER A 469 21.99 -7.13 2.86
C SER A 469 20.94 -7.93 2.08
N GLN A 470 20.71 -7.59 0.80
CA GLN A 470 19.84 -8.36 -0.07
C GLN A 470 20.40 -9.79 -0.28
N CYS A 471 21.70 -9.94 -0.54
CA CYS A 471 22.32 -11.25 -0.61
C CYS A 471 22.17 -12.05 0.69
N SER A 472 22.32 -11.40 1.85
CA SER A 472 22.16 -12.05 3.15
C SER A 472 20.74 -12.54 3.43
N ALA A 473 19.73 -11.83 2.95
CA ALA A 473 18.32 -12.17 3.10
C ALA A 473 17.82 -13.12 2.01
N SER A 474 18.59 -13.33 0.94
CA SER A 474 18.24 -14.11 -0.23
C SER A 474 18.37 -15.63 -0.04
N ASN A 475 17.79 -16.39 -0.96
CA ASN A 475 18.23 -17.73 -1.25
C ASN A 475 19.54 -17.63 -2.07
N LEU A 476 20.65 -18.09 -1.50
CA LEU A 476 21.93 -18.14 -2.19
C LEU A 476 21.90 -19.23 -3.26
N ASN A 477 21.21 -18.95 -4.36
CA ASN A 477 21.15 -19.83 -5.52
C ASN A 477 22.30 -19.52 -6.50
N ASP A 478 22.45 -20.35 -7.53
CA ASP A 478 23.50 -20.17 -8.55
C ASP A 478 23.38 -18.83 -9.28
N GLU A 479 22.18 -18.27 -9.41
CA GLU A 479 21.95 -16.96 -10.05
C GLU A 479 22.61 -15.84 -9.26
N VAL A 480 22.34 -15.75 -7.93
CA VAL A 480 22.96 -14.76 -7.03
C VAL A 480 24.48 -14.96 -6.99
N LEU A 481 24.94 -16.21 -6.84
CA LEU A 481 26.38 -16.50 -6.81
C LEU A 481 27.08 -16.10 -8.11
N ASN A 482 26.46 -16.31 -9.25
CA ASN A 482 27.01 -15.91 -10.54
C ASN A 482 26.98 -14.39 -10.73
N ALA A 483 25.91 -13.71 -10.30
CA ALA A 483 25.85 -12.25 -10.31
C ALA A 483 26.99 -11.65 -9.47
N VAL A 484 27.22 -12.15 -8.26
CA VAL A 484 28.32 -11.71 -7.40
C VAL A 484 29.69 -11.99 -8.02
N ARG A 485 29.89 -13.16 -8.65
CA ARG A 485 31.17 -13.51 -9.29
C ARG A 485 31.50 -12.65 -10.50
N ASN A 486 30.47 -12.27 -11.25
CA ASN A 486 30.63 -11.50 -12.49
C ASN A 486 30.67 -10.00 -12.25
N ALA A 487 30.14 -9.51 -11.11
CA ALA A 487 30.11 -8.09 -10.78
C ALA A 487 31.53 -7.50 -10.66
N LYS A 488 31.71 -6.33 -11.27
CA LYS A 488 32.99 -5.59 -11.31
C LYS A 488 33.25 -4.77 -10.04
N LEU A 489 32.82 -5.24 -8.88
CA LEU A 489 32.82 -4.50 -7.61
C LEU A 489 34.16 -3.87 -7.25
N ALA A 490 35.28 -4.55 -7.53
CA ALA A 490 36.61 -4.00 -7.26
C ALA A 490 36.95 -2.76 -8.11
N LYS A 491 36.35 -2.64 -9.31
CA LYS A 491 36.55 -1.49 -10.20
C LYS A 491 35.61 -0.34 -9.87
N THR A 492 34.39 -0.65 -9.44
CA THR A 492 33.31 0.31 -9.18
C THR A 492 33.40 0.94 -7.79
N VAL A 493 34.10 0.32 -6.82
CA VAL A 493 34.26 0.83 -5.46
C VAL A 493 34.94 2.21 -5.40
N GLY A 494 35.90 2.46 -6.29
CA GLY A 494 36.59 3.74 -6.39
C GLY A 494 35.62 4.88 -6.76
N LEU A 495 34.76 4.66 -7.74
CA LEU A 495 33.72 5.60 -8.15
C LEU A 495 32.76 5.90 -6.97
N TYR A 496 32.29 4.86 -6.29
CA TYR A 496 31.39 5.02 -5.14
C TYR A 496 32.02 5.87 -4.01
N ILE A 497 33.28 5.63 -3.67
CA ILE A 497 33.99 6.41 -2.65
C ILE A 497 34.12 7.88 -3.08
N THR A 498 34.44 8.13 -4.35
CA THR A 498 34.56 9.48 -4.89
C THR A 498 33.23 10.23 -4.82
N ASP A 499 32.15 9.61 -5.26
CA ASP A 499 30.79 10.17 -5.19
C ASP A 499 30.35 10.46 -3.75
N TYR A 500 30.67 9.54 -2.83
CA TYR A 500 30.36 9.70 -1.43
C TYR A 500 31.08 10.89 -0.80
N LEU A 501 32.35 11.10 -1.14
CA LEU A 501 33.14 12.24 -0.62
C LEU A 501 32.62 13.58 -1.12
N HIS A 502 32.05 13.63 -2.32
CA HIS A 502 31.48 14.86 -2.89
C HIS A 502 30.05 15.14 -2.42
N ASN A 503 29.28 14.10 -2.05
CA ASN A 503 27.87 14.19 -1.63
C ASN A 503 27.57 13.39 -0.36
N PRO A 504 28.10 13.74 0.82
CA PRO A 504 27.94 12.99 2.06
C PRO A 504 26.53 13.21 2.64
N THR A 505 25.52 12.44 2.21
CA THR A 505 24.15 12.53 2.72
C THR A 505 23.82 11.50 3.80
N VAL A 506 24.70 10.54 4.06
CA VAL A 506 24.57 9.50 5.10
C VAL A 506 25.85 9.44 5.94
N PRO A 507 25.78 9.32 7.27
CA PRO A 507 26.95 9.15 8.11
C PRO A 507 27.78 7.93 7.68
N TRP A 508 29.08 8.11 7.51
CA TRP A 508 30.06 7.06 7.14
C TRP A 508 29.95 5.80 8.00
N GLU A 509 29.62 5.96 9.29
CA GLU A 509 29.51 4.85 10.26
C GLU A 509 28.45 3.82 9.87
N THR A 510 27.33 4.24 9.26
CA THR A 510 26.26 3.32 8.80
C THR A 510 26.56 2.69 7.45
N SER A 511 27.15 3.45 6.52
CA SER A 511 27.47 3.01 5.17
C SER A 511 28.71 2.12 5.13
N GLY A 512 29.77 2.49 5.85
CA GLY A 512 31.03 1.73 5.90
C GLY A 512 30.90 0.37 6.59
N THR A 513 30.07 0.25 7.61
CA THR A 513 29.78 -1.03 8.30
C THR A 513 28.96 -1.98 7.44
N MET A 514 28.00 -1.48 6.64
CA MET A 514 27.24 -2.32 5.70
C MET A 514 28.11 -2.85 4.58
N THR A 515 28.95 -2.01 3.96
CA THR A 515 29.86 -2.43 2.88
C THR A 515 30.94 -3.39 3.40
N CYS A 516 31.47 -3.16 4.59
CA CYS A 516 32.42 -4.04 5.25
C CYS A 516 31.76 -5.37 5.68
N GLY A 517 30.50 -5.34 6.10
CA GLY A 517 29.69 -6.52 6.38
C GLY A 517 29.47 -7.39 5.13
N ALA A 518 29.11 -6.77 4.00
CA ALA A 518 28.95 -7.44 2.73
C ALA A 518 30.23 -8.08 2.22
N LEU A 519 31.37 -7.36 2.33
CA LEU A 519 32.69 -7.89 1.98
C LEU A 519 33.12 -9.03 2.91
N LYS A 520 32.84 -8.94 4.23
CA LYS A 520 33.08 -10.05 5.17
C LYS A 520 32.22 -11.27 4.86
N TYR A 521 30.99 -11.06 4.47
CA TYR A 521 30.06 -12.12 4.09
C TYR A 521 30.54 -12.83 2.81
N LEU A 522 30.92 -12.08 1.79
CA LEU A 522 31.53 -12.63 0.57
C LEU A 522 32.82 -13.40 0.85
N TYR A 523 33.64 -12.90 1.76
CA TYR A 523 34.88 -13.57 2.17
C TYR A 523 34.62 -14.94 2.83
N SER A 524 33.51 -15.08 3.55
CA SER A 524 33.12 -16.37 4.17
C SER A 524 32.72 -17.45 3.16
N PHE A 525 32.29 -17.07 1.95
CA PHE A 525 31.87 -17.98 0.88
C PHE A 525 32.94 -18.21 -0.21
N CYS A 526 33.84 -17.25 -0.39
CA CYS A 526 34.95 -17.41 -1.31
C CYS A 526 36.15 -18.04 -0.58
N LYS A 527 36.31 -19.37 -0.63
CA LYS A 527 37.56 -20.00 -0.19
C LYS A 527 38.73 -19.30 -0.83
N PRO A 528 39.76 -18.88 -0.07
CA PRO A 528 40.84 -18.04 -0.58
C PRO A 528 41.63 -18.75 -1.69
N ARG A 529 41.65 -18.18 -2.91
CA ARG A 529 42.74 -18.43 -3.84
C ARG A 529 43.95 -17.64 -3.35
N PRO A 530 45.21 -18.12 -3.54
CA PRO A 530 46.40 -17.56 -2.90
C PRO A 530 46.72 -16.08 -3.14
N TYR A 531 46.06 -15.42 -4.07
CA TYR A 531 46.22 -14.00 -4.39
C TYR A 531 45.51 -13.01 -3.44
N TYR A 532 44.60 -13.47 -2.57
CA TYR A 532 43.81 -12.60 -1.75
C TYR A 532 44.50 -12.12 -0.46
N ASN A 533 45.58 -12.83 -0.04
CA ASN A 533 46.34 -12.47 1.17
C ASN A 533 47.18 -11.18 1.05
N ALA A 534 47.46 -10.72 -0.16
CA ALA A 534 48.25 -9.50 -0.37
C ALA A 534 47.40 -8.22 -0.28
N TYR A 535 46.11 -8.30 -0.64
CA TYR A 535 45.18 -7.14 -0.65
C TYR A 535 44.66 -6.81 0.75
N ASN A 536 44.33 -7.83 1.53
CA ASN A 536 43.85 -7.65 2.92
C ASN A 536 44.91 -7.09 3.89
N ARG A 537 46.21 -7.35 3.63
CA ARG A 537 47.29 -6.74 4.43
C ARG A 537 47.43 -5.23 4.21
N ARG A 538 46.95 -4.70 3.09
CA ARG A 538 46.95 -3.25 2.80
C ARG A 538 45.73 -2.53 3.42
N ILE A 539 44.55 -3.13 3.35
CA ILE A 539 43.31 -2.52 3.91
C ILE A 539 43.36 -2.49 5.43
N LEU A 540 43.85 -3.55 6.09
CA LEU A 540 43.98 -3.59 7.55
C LEU A 540 45.11 -2.70 8.11
N LYS A 541 46.04 -2.22 7.28
CA LYS A 541 47.07 -1.27 7.71
C LYS A 541 46.68 0.19 7.58
N HIS A 542 45.62 0.52 6.83
CA HIS A 542 45.13 1.89 6.68
C HIS A 542 43.81 2.18 7.42
N GLY A 543 43.24 1.19 8.12
CA GLY A 543 42.03 1.35 8.94
C GLY A 543 42.27 1.52 10.43
N SER A 544 43.50 1.77 10.85
CA SER A 544 43.91 2.01 12.25
C SER A 544 44.70 3.33 12.42
N THR A 545 44.27 4.37 11.67
CA THR A 545 44.65 5.76 12.00
C THR A 545 43.43 6.65 11.83
#